data_8cc53c2408c985be40a33f22ebe8c0f3
#
_entry.id   8cc53c2408c985be40a33f22ebe8c0f3
#
_cell.length_a   1.000
_cell.length_b   1.000
_cell.length_c   1.000
_cell.angle_alpha   90.00
_cell.angle_beta   90.00
_cell.angle_gamma   90.00
#
_symmetry.space_group_name_H-M   'P 1'
#
loop_
_entity.id
_entity.type
_entity.pdbx_description
1 polymer ?
#
loop_
_entity_poly.entity_id
_entity_poly.type
_entity_poly.pdbx_seq_one_letter_code
_entity_poly.pdbx_strand_id
1 'polypeptide(L)'
;MSSNTNIRKMTAGDKQAVIEMMRVFYTSPAVFSNGSENIFLQDIEACTGENPYLDGYIFAAPDSGEIQGYGMVAKSFSTEFGKPCAWIEDIYIKDSYRGLGIGSRFIEHVKKTYAGCVIRLEVEEENERAVKVYEKNGFHVLPYICLLYTSDA
;
A
#
# COMPACT_ATOMS: atom_id res chain seq x y z
N MET A 1 -19.53 -4.82 11.64
CA MET A 1 -19.57 -3.36 11.48
C MET A 1 -18.62 -2.91 10.40
N SER A 2 -19.11 -2.10 9.48
CA SER A 2 -18.22 -1.52 8.50
C SER A 2 -17.20 -0.63 9.21
N SER A 3 -15.96 -0.68 8.77
CA SER A 3 -14.95 0.21 9.30
C SER A 3 -15.32 1.66 8.93
N ASN A 4 -15.32 2.51 9.92
CA ASN A 4 -15.48 3.94 9.71
C ASN A 4 -14.11 4.54 9.41
N THR A 5 -13.54 4.15 8.29
CA THR A 5 -12.24 4.65 7.87
C THR A 5 -12.41 5.62 6.71
N ASN A 6 -11.75 6.75 6.81
CA ASN A 6 -11.65 7.73 5.75
C ASN A 6 -10.30 7.54 5.05
N ILE A 7 -10.34 7.37 3.73
CA ILE A 7 -9.12 7.26 2.91
C ILE A 7 -8.92 8.62 2.26
N ARG A 8 -7.79 9.26 2.55
CA ARG A 8 -7.44 10.56 1.98
C ARG A 8 -6.04 10.55 1.42
N LYS A 9 -5.73 11.53 0.60
CA LYS A 9 -4.37 11.70 0.08
C LYS A 9 -3.40 12.02 1.21
N MET A 10 -2.20 11.45 1.12
CA MET A 10 -1.09 11.77 2.01
C MET A 10 -0.61 13.20 1.72
N THR A 11 -0.27 13.94 2.75
CA THR A 11 0.28 15.30 2.63
C THR A 11 1.64 15.37 3.32
N ALA A 12 2.39 16.44 3.05
CA ALA A 12 3.68 16.66 3.70
C ALA A 12 3.57 16.71 5.23
N GLY A 13 2.42 17.12 5.75
CA GLY A 13 2.16 17.13 7.19
C GLY A 13 2.08 15.73 7.82
N ASP A 14 1.92 14.70 7.02
CA ASP A 14 1.84 13.32 7.50
C ASP A 14 3.21 12.65 7.64
N LYS A 15 4.29 13.34 7.24
CA LYS A 15 5.62 12.75 7.13
C LYS A 15 6.05 11.99 8.38
N GLN A 16 5.96 12.60 9.55
CA GLN A 16 6.42 11.97 10.79
C GLN A 16 5.62 10.72 11.13
N ALA A 17 4.30 10.79 10.98
CA ALA A 17 3.44 9.64 11.25
C ALA A 17 3.72 8.48 10.30
N VAL A 18 3.93 8.80 9.02
CA VAL A 18 4.22 7.77 8.00
C VAL A 18 5.58 7.12 8.24
N ILE A 19 6.60 7.91 8.59
CA ILE A 19 7.93 7.35 8.91
C ILE A 19 7.82 6.35 10.05
N GLU A 20 7.09 6.68 11.11
CA GLU A 20 6.90 5.79 12.25
C GLU A 20 6.22 4.49 11.84
N MET A 21 5.21 4.58 11.00
CA MET A 21 4.53 3.39 10.49
C MET A 21 5.43 2.55 9.58
N MET A 22 6.22 3.20 8.73
CA MET A 22 7.13 2.50 7.83
C MET A 22 8.24 1.77 8.60
N ARG A 23 8.72 2.34 9.69
CA ARG A 23 9.69 1.66 10.55
C ARG A 23 9.15 0.32 11.04
N VAL A 24 7.90 0.28 11.46
CA VAL A 24 7.27 -0.95 11.92
C VAL A 24 7.04 -1.91 10.76
N PHE A 25 6.49 -1.41 9.66
CA PHE A 25 6.16 -2.23 8.50
C PHE A 25 7.40 -2.90 7.90
N TYR A 26 8.48 -2.15 7.72
CA TYR A 26 9.69 -2.65 7.07
C TYR A 26 10.61 -3.44 7.99
N THR A 27 10.27 -3.60 9.26
CA THR A 27 10.93 -4.53 10.17
C THR A 27 10.05 -5.73 10.49
N SER A 28 8.89 -5.85 9.82
CA SER A 28 7.96 -6.96 10.02
C SER A 28 8.19 -8.06 8.99
N PRO A 29 7.60 -9.25 9.19
CA PRO A 29 7.67 -10.33 8.18
C PRO A 29 6.95 -10.02 6.88
N ALA A 30 6.20 -8.93 6.81
CA ALA A 30 5.43 -8.59 5.62
C ALA A 30 6.28 -8.17 4.43
N VAL A 31 7.54 -7.78 4.67
CA VAL A 31 8.44 -7.30 3.62
C VAL A 31 9.78 -8.03 3.65
N PHE A 32 10.41 -8.10 2.48
CA PHE A 32 11.66 -8.80 2.29
C PHE A 32 12.86 -8.05 2.87
N SER A 33 12.90 -6.71 2.74
CA SER A 33 14.02 -5.89 3.19
C SER A 33 13.61 -4.95 4.30
N ASN A 34 14.59 -4.53 5.13
CA ASN A 34 14.31 -3.67 6.28
C ASN A 34 14.12 -2.19 5.93
N GLY A 35 14.45 -1.78 4.71
CA GLY A 35 14.36 -0.39 4.34
C GLY A 35 15.37 0.49 5.07
N SER A 36 15.19 1.80 4.99
CA SER A 36 15.99 2.79 5.70
C SER A 36 15.25 4.12 5.78
N GLU A 37 15.65 4.99 6.71
CA GLU A 37 15.07 6.33 6.84
C GLU A 37 15.14 7.11 5.53
N ASN A 38 16.27 7.03 4.80
CA ASN A 38 16.43 7.71 3.53
C ASN A 38 15.43 7.21 2.49
N ILE A 39 15.19 5.91 2.42
CA ILE A 39 14.20 5.32 1.52
C ILE A 39 12.81 5.81 1.90
N PHE A 40 12.47 5.79 3.18
CA PHE A 40 11.15 6.24 3.64
C PHE A 40 10.91 7.70 3.27
N LEU A 41 11.90 8.55 3.47
CA LEU A 41 11.79 9.97 3.12
C LEU A 41 11.59 10.16 1.61
N GLN A 42 12.32 9.41 0.78
CA GLN A 42 12.16 9.47 -0.66
C GLN A 42 10.76 9.02 -1.09
N ASP A 43 10.24 7.96 -0.48
CA ASP A 43 8.91 7.48 -0.78
C ASP A 43 7.84 8.52 -0.43
N ILE A 44 7.97 9.14 0.74
CA ILE A 44 7.01 10.15 1.19
C ILE A 44 7.08 11.38 0.30
N GLU A 45 8.27 11.83 -0.09
CA GLU A 45 8.42 12.94 -1.02
C GLU A 45 7.79 12.62 -2.37
N ALA A 46 7.96 11.39 -2.86
CA ALA A 46 7.33 10.97 -4.10
C ALA A 46 5.80 11.00 -3.98
N CYS A 47 5.26 10.56 -2.84
CA CYS A 47 3.82 10.55 -2.61
C CYS A 47 3.20 11.93 -2.48
N THR A 48 3.94 12.90 -1.95
CA THR A 48 3.39 14.21 -1.57
C THR A 48 3.85 15.34 -2.50
N GLY A 49 4.78 15.05 -3.41
CA GLY A 49 5.28 16.00 -4.40
C GLY A 49 4.69 15.79 -5.78
N GLU A 50 5.49 16.06 -6.79
CA GLU A 50 5.05 16.01 -8.20
C GLU A 50 5.46 14.74 -8.93
N ASN A 51 5.93 13.72 -8.22
CA ASN A 51 6.33 12.47 -8.83
C ASN A 51 5.11 11.75 -9.43
N PRO A 52 5.10 11.48 -10.74
CA PRO A 52 3.92 10.88 -11.38
C PRO A 52 3.77 9.39 -11.13
N TYR A 53 4.77 8.74 -10.51
CA TYR A 53 4.77 7.28 -10.39
C TYR A 53 4.20 6.76 -9.08
N LEU A 54 4.07 7.60 -8.05
CA LEU A 54 3.68 7.11 -6.73
C LEU A 54 2.62 8.00 -6.10
N ASP A 55 1.53 7.39 -5.66
CA ASP A 55 0.48 8.03 -4.89
C ASP A 55 0.47 7.49 -3.46
N GLY A 56 0.28 8.36 -2.49
CA GLY A 56 0.20 7.97 -1.09
C GLY A 56 -1.15 8.30 -0.49
N TYR A 57 -1.58 7.45 0.45
CA TYR A 57 -2.89 7.55 1.10
C TYR A 57 -2.75 7.35 2.60
N ILE A 58 -3.60 8.04 3.35
CA ILE A 58 -3.72 7.90 4.79
C ILE A 58 -5.08 7.30 5.11
N PHE A 59 -5.10 6.33 6.01
CA PHE A 59 -6.33 5.76 6.56
C PHE A 59 -6.56 6.43 7.91
N ALA A 60 -7.66 7.13 8.06
CA ALA A 60 -7.91 7.93 9.25
C ALA A 60 -9.30 7.70 9.80
N ALA A 61 -9.44 7.82 11.13
CA ALA A 61 -10.74 7.78 11.76
C ALA A 61 -11.53 9.02 11.35
N PRO A 62 -12.79 8.87 10.91
CA PRO A 62 -13.55 10.02 10.38
C PRO A 62 -13.81 11.09 11.42
N ASP A 63 -14.00 10.73 12.68
CA ASP A 63 -14.37 11.69 13.72
C ASP A 63 -13.18 12.46 14.26
N SER A 64 -12.10 11.75 14.59
CA SER A 64 -10.92 12.35 15.23
C SER A 64 -9.80 12.70 14.25
N GLY A 65 -9.80 12.08 13.07
CA GLY A 65 -8.69 12.19 12.14
C GLY A 65 -7.48 11.38 12.57
N GLU A 66 -7.60 10.56 13.60
CA GLU A 66 -6.51 9.71 14.07
C GLU A 66 -6.07 8.76 12.97
N ILE A 67 -4.76 8.67 12.74
CA ILE A 67 -4.19 7.87 11.67
C ILE A 67 -4.21 6.39 12.08
N GLN A 68 -4.81 5.57 11.23
CA GLN A 68 -4.96 4.14 11.43
C GLN A 68 -4.00 3.32 10.57
N GLY A 69 -3.48 3.91 9.51
CA GLY A 69 -2.59 3.22 8.60
C GLY A 69 -2.28 4.07 7.37
N TYR A 70 -1.56 3.49 6.43
CA TYR A 70 -1.24 4.17 5.17
C TYR A 70 -1.17 3.16 4.02
N GLY A 71 -1.25 3.67 2.80
CA GLY A 71 -1.04 2.88 1.59
C GLY A 71 -0.28 3.67 0.53
N MET A 72 0.45 2.96 -0.32
CA MET A 72 1.16 3.56 -1.44
C MET A 72 0.85 2.76 -2.70
N VAL A 73 0.63 3.47 -3.80
CA VAL A 73 0.26 2.86 -5.08
C VAL A 73 1.20 3.40 -6.16
N ALA A 74 1.93 2.49 -6.82
CA ALA A 74 2.78 2.83 -7.95
C ALA A 74 2.01 2.68 -9.25
N LYS A 75 2.28 3.55 -10.23
CA LYS A 75 1.57 3.58 -11.50
C LYS A 75 2.50 3.21 -12.64
N SER A 76 2.03 2.33 -13.52
CA SER A 76 2.78 1.89 -14.69
C SER A 76 1.81 1.47 -15.79
N PHE A 77 2.31 0.80 -16.82
CA PHE A 77 1.50 0.27 -17.91
C PHE A 77 1.77 -1.22 -18.07
N SER A 78 0.72 -2.02 -18.16
CA SER A 78 0.84 -3.47 -18.38
C SER A 78 0.72 -3.77 -19.87
N THR A 79 1.80 -4.24 -20.46
CA THR A 79 1.77 -4.62 -21.87
C THR A 79 1.01 -5.93 -22.07
N GLU A 80 1.03 -6.80 -21.07
CA GLU A 80 0.29 -8.07 -21.16
C GLU A 80 -1.22 -7.83 -21.28
N PHE A 81 -1.73 -6.85 -20.56
CA PHE A 81 -3.16 -6.54 -20.55
C PHE A 81 -3.52 -5.33 -21.39
N GLY A 82 -2.53 -4.60 -21.90
CA GLY A 82 -2.76 -3.41 -22.72
C GLY A 82 -3.47 -2.29 -21.96
N LYS A 83 -3.18 -2.14 -20.68
CA LYS A 83 -3.87 -1.19 -19.79
C LYS A 83 -2.89 -0.55 -18.81
N PRO A 84 -3.23 0.64 -18.28
CA PRO A 84 -2.50 1.16 -17.13
C PRO A 84 -2.57 0.17 -15.97
N CYS A 85 -1.54 0.18 -15.15
CA CYS A 85 -1.42 -0.72 -14.01
C CYS A 85 -1.20 0.09 -12.74
N ALA A 86 -1.94 -0.25 -11.70
CA ALA A 86 -1.75 0.29 -10.37
C ALA A 86 -1.23 -0.85 -9.48
N TRP A 87 -0.01 -0.68 -8.95
CA TRP A 87 0.59 -1.61 -8.02
C TRP A 87 0.39 -1.10 -6.60
N ILE A 88 -0.24 -1.90 -5.76
CA ILE A 88 -0.27 -1.59 -4.33
C ILE A 88 1.09 -1.98 -3.78
N GLU A 89 1.92 -0.98 -3.52
CA GLU A 89 3.27 -1.17 -3.02
C GLU A 89 3.30 -1.40 -1.52
N ASP A 90 2.60 -0.55 -0.78
CA ASP A 90 2.50 -0.65 0.67
C ASP A 90 1.04 -0.60 1.08
N ILE A 91 0.70 -1.44 2.04
CA ILE A 91 -0.56 -1.34 2.78
C ILE A 91 -0.26 -1.75 4.22
N TYR A 92 -0.41 -0.81 5.13
CA TYR A 92 -0.09 -1.02 6.53
C TYR A 92 -1.21 -0.48 7.41
N ILE A 93 -1.65 -1.29 8.35
CA ILE A 93 -2.67 -0.93 9.32
C ILE A 93 -2.05 -1.11 10.70
N LYS A 94 -2.15 -0.09 11.53
CA LYS A 94 -1.66 -0.18 12.92
C LYS A 94 -2.34 -1.33 13.63
N ASP A 95 -1.58 -1.98 14.50
CA ASP A 95 -1.99 -3.21 15.18
C ASP A 95 -3.36 -3.08 15.85
N SER A 96 -3.61 -1.98 16.54
CA SER A 96 -4.86 -1.74 17.26
C SER A 96 -6.08 -1.58 16.35
N TYR A 97 -5.87 -1.39 15.04
CA TYR A 97 -6.97 -1.21 14.08
C TYR A 97 -7.14 -2.40 13.13
N ARG A 98 -6.41 -3.49 13.35
CA ARG A 98 -6.50 -4.67 12.49
C ARG A 98 -7.79 -5.44 12.75
N GLY A 99 -8.25 -6.15 11.72
CA GLY A 99 -9.46 -6.94 11.82
C GLY A 99 -10.75 -6.15 11.71
N LEU A 100 -10.67 -4.87 11.33
CA LEU A 100 -11.82 -3.97 11.21
C LEU A 100 -12.23 -3.70 9.76
N GLY A 101 -11.59 -4.37 8.80
CA GLY A 101 -11.92 -4.23 7.39
C GLY A 101 -11.30 -3.02 6.69
N ILE A 102 -10.32 -2.37 7.32
CA ILE A 102 -9.66 -1.18 6.75
C ILE A 102 -8.92 -1.53 5.47
N GLY A 103 -8.23 -2.67 5.44
CA GLY A 103 -7.54 -3.13 4.24
C GLY A 103 -8.47 -3.30 3.06
N SER A 104 -9.62 -3.92 3.28
CA SER A 104 -10.64 -4.08 2.24
C SER A 104 -11.19 -2.74 1.78
N ARG A 105 -11.37 -1.79 2.70
CA ARG A 105 -11.78 -0.42 2.35
C ARG A 105 -10.76 0.25 1.44
N PHE A 106 -9.48 0.10 1.74
CA PHE A 106 -8.45 0.67 0.88
C PHE A 106 -8.46 0.02 -0.51
N ILE A 107 -8.59 -1.29 -0.58
CA ILE A 107 -8.67 -1.99 -1.87
C ILE A 107 -9.86 -1.47 -2.70
N GLU A 108 -11.02 -1.28 -2.07
CA GLU A 108 -12.17 -0.69 -2.74
C GLU A 108 -11.88 0.71 -3.26
N HIS A 109 -11.19 1.52 -2.44
CA HIS A 109 -10.77 2.86 -2.84
C HIS A 109 -9.84 2.82 -4.06
N VAL A 110 -8.88 1.90 -4.07
CA VAL A 110 -7.96 1.72 -5.20
C VAL A 110 -8.71 1.32 -6.46
N LYS A 111 -9.65 0.39 -6.36
CA LYS A 111 -10.45 -0.04 -7.51
C LYS A 111 -11.23 1.12 -8.13
N LYS A 112 -11.76 2.01 -7.31
CA LYS A 112 -12.52 3.18 -7.77
C LYS A 112 -11.61 4.26 -8.34
N THR A 113 -10.54 4.58 -7.62
CA THR A 113 -9.61 5.64 -7.99
C THR A 113 -8.87 5.32 -9.28
N TYR A 114 -8.50 4.06 -9.45
CA TYR A 114 -7.75 3.60 -10.62
C TYR A 114 -8.63 2.74 -11.53
N ALA A 115 -9.87 3.18 -11.73
CA ALA A 115 -10.81 2.48 -12.61
C ALA A 115 -10.21 2.35 -14.02
N GLY A 116 -10.35 1.18 -14.61
CA GLY A 116 -9.76 0.88 -15.92
C GLY A 116 -8.33 0.38 -15.84
N CYS A 117 -7.69 0.40 -14.69
CA CYS A 117 -6.36 -0.16 -14.50
C CYS A 117 -6.42 -1.63 -14.13
N VAL A 118 -5.37 -2.36 -14.50
CA VAL A 118 -5.06 -3.63 -13.84
C VAL A 118 -4.48 -3.28 -12.47
N ILE A 119 -4.88 -4.00 -11.43
CA ILE A 119 -4.38 -3.77 -10.08
C ILE A 119 -3.57 -5.00 -9.66
N ARG A 120 -2.33 -4.76 -9.24
CA ARG A 120 -1.41 -5.84 -8.84
C ARG A 120 -0.82 -5.52 -7.47
N LEU A 121 -0.39 -6.58 -6.79
CA LEU A 121 0.37 -6.46 -5.55
C LEU A 121 1.22 -7.71 -5.37
N GLU A 122 2.19 -7.59 -4.48
CA GLU A 122 3.01 -8.71 -4.06
C GLU A 122 2.76 -8.98 -2.59
N VAL A 123 2.76 -10.25 -2.20
CA VAL A 123 2.55 -10.64 -0.82
C VAL A 123 3.38 -11.89 -0.53
N GLU A 124 3.95 -11.95 0.66
CA GLU A 124 4.65 -13.14 1.12
C GLU A 124 3.66 -14.31 1.20
N GLU A 125 4.05 -15.45 0.62
CA GLU A 125 3.21 -16.64 0.60
C GLU A 125 2.82 -17.09 2.02
N GLU A 126 3.74 -16.90 2.96
CA GLU A 126 3.52 -17.27 4.36
C GLU A 126 2.61 -16.31 5.11
N ASN A 127 2.32 -15.14 4.55
CA ASN A 127 1.39 -14.19 5.14
C ASN A 127 -0.04 -14.59 4.78
N GLU A 128 -0.49 -15.70 5.35
CA GLU A 128 -1.78 -16.31 5.02
C GLU A 128 -2.97 -15.36 5.25
N ARG A 129 -2.89 -14.55 6.29
CA ARG A 129 -3.95 -13.61 6.62
C ARG A 129 -4.14 -12.57 5.53
N ALA A 130 -3.03 -12.01 5.05
CA ALA A 130 -3.06 -11.02 3.96
C ALA A 130 -3.54 -11.66 2.66
N VAL A 131 -3.04 -12.85 2.34
CA VAL A 131 -3.46 -13.58 1.14
C VAL A 131 -4.98 -13.77 1.13
N LYS A 132 -5.56 -14.17 2.26
CA LYS A 132 -7.02 -14.35 2.37
C LYS A 132 -7.78 -13.05 2.15
N VAL A 133 -7.28 -11.94 2.68
CA VAL A 133 -7.91 -10.63 2.46
C VAL A 133 -7.90 -10.29 0.97
N TYR A 134 -6.77 -10.51 0.30
CA TYR A 134 -6.67 -10.20 -1.12
C TYR A 134 -7.56 -11.11 -1.97
N GLU A 135 -7.58 -12.41 -1.69
CA GLU A 135 -8.46 -13.35 -2.39
C GLU A 135 -9.93 -12.97 -2.20
N LYS A 136 -10.32 -12.62 -0.99
CA LYS A 136 -11.68 -12.16 -0.68
C LYS A 136 -12.06 -10.93 -1.50
N ASN A 137 -11.09 -10.09 -1.83
CA ASN A 137 -11.31 -8.88 -2.62
C ASN A 137 -11.11 -9.09 -4.12
N GLY A 138 -11.04 -10.34 -4.57
CA GLY A 138 -11.04 -10.68 -5.99
C GLY A 138 -9.66 -10.85 -6.62
N PHE A 139 -8.60 -10.78 -5.84
CA PHE A 139 -7.25 -11.04 -6.35
C PHE A 139 -7.01 -12.54 -6.49
N HIS A 140 -6.21 -12.90 -7.47
CA HIS A 140 -5.77 -14.29 -7.63
C HIS A 140 -4.30 -14.30 -8.02
N VAL A 141 -3.64 -15.42 -7.72
CA VAL A 141 -2.21 -15.57 -7.96
C VAL A 141 -1.91 -15.64 -9.45
N LEU A 142 -0.90 -14.89 -9.89
CA LEU A 142 -0.35 -15.03 -11.24
C LEU A 142 0.77 -16.07 -11.22
N PRO A 143 0.92 -16.85 -12.32
CA PRO A 143 1.93 -17.93 -12.36
C PRO A 143 3.32 -17.43 -12.72
N TYR A 144 3.76 -16.31 -12.16
CA TYR A 144 5.07 -15.71 -12.41
C TYR A 144 5.85 -15.61 -11.11
N ILE A 145 7.15 -15.84 -11.19
CA ILE A 145 8.05 -15.53 -10.07
C ILE A 145 8.60 -14.11 -10.27
N CYS A 146 8.84 -13.43 -9.17
CA CYS A 146 9.41 -12.09 -9.19
C CYS A 146 10.93 -12.18 -9.06
N LEU A 147 11.67 -11.54 -9.98
CA LEU A 147 13.14 -11.53 -9.97
C LEU A 147 13.61 -10.09 -9.79
N LEU A 148 14.56 -9.89 -8.88
CA LEU A 148 15.09 -8.57 -8.57
C LEU A 148 16.56 -8.46 -8.98
N TYR A 149 16.91 -7.36 -9.63
CA TYR A 149 18.30 -6.93 -9.78
C TYR A 149 18.43 -5.51 -9.28
N THR A 150 19.41 -5.25 -8.43
CA THR A 150 19.85 -3.91 -8.07
C THR A 150 21.38 -3.88 -8.12
N SER A 151 21.95 -2.75 -8.49
CA SER A 151 23.40 -2.58 -8.50
C SER A 151 24.00 -2.58 -7.09
N ASP A 152 23.16 -2.44 -6.07
CA ASP A 152 23.58 -2.38 -4.66
C ASP A 152 23.46 -3.73 -3.95
N ALA A 153 22.93 -4.73 -4.62
CA ALA A 153 22.71 -6.06 -4.02
C ALA A 153 23.96 -6.91 -4.01
#